data_a64ffb6385c988e00722a854894e3910
#
_entry.id   a64ffb6385c988e00722a854894e3910
#
_cell.length_a   1.000
_cell.length_b   1.000
_cell.length_c   1.000
_cell.angle_alpha   90.00
_cell.angle_beta   90.00
_cell.angle_gamma   90.00
#
_symmetry.space_group_name_H-M   'P 1'
#
loop_
_entity.id
_entity.type
_entity.pdbx_description
1 polymer ?
#
loop_
_entity_poly.entity_id
_entity_poly.type
_entity_poly.pdbx_seq_one_letter_code
_entity_poly.pdbx_strand_id
1 'polypeptide(L)'
;MSSQQSPGHDSDLIPSHICIMLCLYLAAKVTEEPRKQRDIINVGFKLDNPESDFLPVDERMDALRNTMTQAELVLVRILGFNINVELPHSWIASILYGMAWWEQKGVPPDDTELVDVQIKNVARLSWLIANDVVIAGLVDREPVQAMAAACILIALRESGVPLPAKNLAEWADVWARSSASRVGRVQQLIEDHVDIDKCKRDCSTSNCSKDIAYDSQ
;
A
#
# COMPACT_ATOMS: atom_id res chain seq x y z
N MET A 1 -21.50 -6.01 -55.36
CA MET A 1 -20.29 -6.17 -54.57
C MET A 1 -20.62 -5.80 -53.14
N SER A 2 -20.95 -6.79 -52.35
CA SER A 2 -21.49 -6.64 -51.01
C SER A 2 -20.31 -6.76 -50.03
N SER A 3 -20.00 -5.64 -49.32
CA SER A 3 -19.00 -5.64 -48.29
C SER A 3 -19.56 -6.29 -47.03
N GLN A 4 -19.09 -7.49 -46.70
CA GLN A 4 -19.36 -8.11 -45.41
C GLN A 4 -18.48 -7.42 -44.36
N GLN A 5 -19.11 -6.68 -43.46
CA GLN A 5 -18.54 -6.28 -42.20
C GLN A 5 -18.52 -7.49 -41.28
N SER A 6 -17.33 -7.90 -40.87
CA SER A 6 -17.12 -8.88 -39.81
C SER A 6 -17.68 -8.32 -38.48
N PRO A 7 -18.43 -9.09 -37.69
CA PRO A 7 -18.85 -8.66 -36.37
C PRO A 7 -17.61 -8.61 -35.44
N GLY A 8 -17.28 -7.41 -34.99
CA GLY A 8 -16.21 -7.20 -34.04
C GLY A 8 -16.52 -7.90 -32.72
N HIS A 9 -15.51 -8.56 -32.22
CA HIS A 9 -15.47 -9.37 -30.99
C HIS A 9 -15.36 -8.49 -29.71
N ASP A 10 -16.19 -7.42 -29.64
CA ASP A 10 -16.12 -6.42 -28.56
C ASP A 10 -17.22 -6.55 -27.50
N SER A 11 -18.01 -7.64 -27.51
CA SER A 11 -19.22 -7.72 -26.66
C SER A 11 -19.03 -8.40 -25.29
N ASP A 12 -17.84 -8.90 -24.95
CA ASP A 12 -17.63 -9.65 -23.69
C ASP A 12 -16.75 -8.96 -22.65
N LEU A 13 -16.29 -7.73 -22.89
CA LEU A 13 -15.50 -6.98 -21.92
C LEU A 13 -16.41 -6.21 -20.98
N ILE A 14 -16.27 -6.47 -19.69
CA ILE A 14 -16.94 -5.66 -18.64
C ILE A 14 -16.48 -4.20 -18.79
N PRO A 15 -17.39 -3.24 -18.88
CA PRO A 15 -17.04 -1.83 -19.00
C PRO A 15 -16.09 -1.39 -17.88
N SER A 16 -15.08 -0.59 -18.21
CA SER A 16 -14.01 -0.19 -17.28
C SER A 16 -14.53 0.43 -15.98
N HIS A 17 -15.60 1.23 -16.07
CA HIS A 17 -16.22 1.83 -14.88
C HIS A 17 -16.83 0.79 -13.92
N ILE A 18 -17.43 -0.28 -14.46
CA ILE A 18 -17.94 -1.39 -13.65
C ILE A 18 -16.78 -2.14 -12.99
N CYS A 19 -15.66 -2.36 -13.70
CA CYS A 19 -14.47 -2.95 -13.12
C CYS A 19 -13.92 -2.14 -11.95
N ILE A 20 -13.85 -0.81 -12.09
CA ILE A 20 -13.38 0.09 -11.02
C ILE A 20 -14.30 -0.01 -9.79
N MET A 21 -15.62 0.09 -9.98
CA MET A 21 -16.60 -0.03 -8.90
C MET A 21 -16.51 -1.39 -8.21
N LEU A 22 -16.30 -2.44 -8.98
CA LEU A 22 -16.18 -3.81 -8.49
C LEU A 22 -14.91 -4.00 -7.65
N CYS A 23 -13.76 -3.50 -8.13
CA CYS A 23 -12.50 -3.55 -7.37
C CYS A 23 -12.61 -2.77 -6.06
N LEU A 24 -13.25 -1.59 -6.07
CA LEU A 24 -13.49 -0.80 -4.87
C LEU A 24 -14.41 -1.55 -3.89
N TYR A 25 -15.46 -2.19 -4.39
CA TYR A 25 -16.39 -2.96 -3.57
C TYR A 25 -15.72 -4.17 -2.92
N LEU A 26 -14.92 -4.90 -3.68
CA LEU A 26 -14.15 -6.04 -3.17
C LEU A 26 -13.09 -5.59 -2.16
N ALA A 27 -12.36 -4.51 -2.44
CA ALA A 27 -11.36 -3.94 -1.54
C ALA A 27 -11.98 -3.53 -0.19
N ALA A 28 -13.17 -2.89 -0.22
CA ALA A 28 -13.89 -2.52 0.99
C ALA A 28 -14.27 -3.73 1.87
N LYS A 29 -14.60 -4.87 1.24
CA LYS A 29 -14.87 -6.12 1.97
C LYS A 29 -13.59 -6.72 2.58
N VAL A 30 -12.50 -6.71 1.81
CA VAL A 30 -11.21 -7.28 2.24
C VAL A 30 -10.60 -6.49 3.41
N THR A 31 -10.78 -5.17 3.41
CA THR A 31 -10.26 -4.29 4.46
C THR A 31 -11.17 -4.18 5.69
N GLU A 32 -12.22 -5.02 5.77
CA GLU A 32 -13.22 -4.99 6.86
C GLU A 32 -13.94 -3.64 7.01
N GLU A 33 -13.98 -2.84 5.94
CA GLU A 33 -14.68 -1.56 5.82
C GLU A 33 -15.85 -1.64 4.81
N PRO A 34 -16.83 -2.54 5.03
CA PRO A 34 -17.84 -2.86 4.02
C PRO A 34 -18.67 -1.64 3.66
N ARG A 35 -18.82 -1.39 2.38
CA ARG A 35 -19.69 -0.34 1.82
C ARG A 35 -20.90 -0.95 1.16
N LYS A 36 -22.03 -0.24 1.20
CA LYS A 36 -23.23 -0.68 0.51
C LYS A 36 -23.00 -0.61 -1.01
N GLN A 37 -23.35 -1.66 -1.73
CA GLN A 37 -23.22 -1.73 -3.19
C GLN A 37 -23.88 -0.55 -3.88
N ARG A 38 -25.06 -0.12 -3.40
CA ARG A 38 -25.77 1.06 -3.91
C ARG A 38 -24.93 2.35 -3.83
N ASP A 39 -24.20 2.53 -2.73
CA ASP A 39 -23.42 3.76 -2.54
C ASP A 39 -22.25 3.80 -3.53
N ILE A 40 -21.60 2.66 -3.78
CA ILE A 40 -20.53 2.54 -4.77
C ILE A 40 -21.07 2.78 -6.20
N ILE A 41 -22.23 2.21 -6.54
CA ILE A 41 -22.88 2.43 -7.83
C ILE A 41 -23.21 3.92 -8.02
N ASN A 42 -23.76 4.56 -6.99
CA ASN A 42 -24.11 5.97 -7.06
C ASN A 42 -22.87 6.87 -7.24
N VAL A 43 -21.78 6.58 -6.54
CA VAL A 43 -20.52 7.31 -6.69
C VAL A 43 -19.95 7.10 -8.11
N GLY A 44 -19.91 5.87 -8.60
CA GLY A 44 -19.44 5.56 -9.94
C GLY A 44 -20.29 6.26 -11.01
N PHE A 45 -21.62 6.20 -10.88
CA PHE A 45 -22.52 6.89 -11.79
C PHE A 45 -22.32 8.41 -11.78
N LYS A 46 -22.12 9.00 -10.61
CA LYS A 46 -21.87 10.45 -10.46
C LYS A 46 -20.52 10.87 -11.07
N LEU A 47 -19.51 10.03 -11.02
CA LEU A 47 -18.21 10.30 -11.67
C LEU A 47 -18.35 10.33 -13.20
N ASP A 48 -19.15 9.42 -13.77
CA ASP A 48 -19.41 9.39 -15.22
C ASP A 48 -20.38 10.50 -15.66
N ASN A 49 -21.27 10.94 -14.75
CA ASN A 49 -22.33 11.92 -15.03
C ASN A 49 -22.36 12.99 -13.92
N PRO A 50 -21.40 13.93 -13.88
CA PRO A 50 -21.25 14.90 -12.78
C PRO A 50 -22.49 15.78 -12.55
N GLU A 51 -23.20 16.13 -13.62
CA GLU A 51 -24.36 17.00 -13.56
C GLU A 51 -25.68 16.27 -13.24
N SER A 52 -25.65 14.92 -13.21
CA SER A 52 -26.85 14.12 -12.94
C SER A 52 -27.06 13.93 -11.44
N ASP A 53 -28.32 13.76 -11.01
CA ASP A 53 -28.62 13.30 -9.66
C ASP A 53 -28.23 11.83 -9.44
N PHE A 54 -28.24 11.38 -8.19
CA PHE A 54 -28.05 9.96 -7.89
C PHE A 54 -29.12 9.10 -8.56
N LEU A 55 -28.72 7.87 -8.93
CA LEU A 55 -29.64 6.92 -9.51
C LEU A 55 -30.81 6.63 -8.55
N PRO A 56 -32.05 6.76 -9.00
CA PRO A 56 -33.21 6.35 -8.23
C PRO A 56 -33.15 4.82 -7.99
N VAL A 57 -33.92 4.37 -7.01
CA VAL A 57 -34.09 2.92 -6.75
C VAL A 57 -35.13 2.40 -7.73
N ASP A 58 -34.71 2.00 -8.90
CA ASP A 58 -35.50 1.51 -10.01
C ASP A 58 -34.89 0.25 -10.64
N GLU A 59 -35.49 -0.25 -11.71
CA GLU A 59 -35.00 -1.42 -12.44
C GLU A 59 -33.56 -1.28 -12.92
N ARG A 60 -33.09 -0.06 -13.25
CA ARG A 60 -31.73 0.20 -13.68
C ARG A 60 -30.75 0.00 -12.55
N MET A 61 -31.06 0.48 -11.34
CA MET A 61 -30.25 0.24 -10.14
C MET A 61 -30.17 -1.27 -9.83
N ASP A 62 -31.28 -1.99 -9.93
CA ASP A 62 -31.31 -3.43 -9.66
C ASP A 62 -30.53 -4.22 -10.72
N ALA A 63 -30.61 -3.82 -12.00
CA ALA A 63 -29.81 -4.42 -13.07
C ALA A 63 -28.30 -4.23 -12.82
N LEU A 64 -27.85 -3.03 -12.41
CA LEU A 64 -26.44 -2.74 -12.07
C LEU A 64 -25.98 -3.56 -10.85
N ARG A 65 -26.81 -3.67 -9.83
CA ARG A 65 -26.51 -4.50 -8.64
C ARG A 65 -26.33 -5.97 -9.01
N ASN A 66 -27.21 -6.51 -9.84
CA ASN A 66 -27.11 -7.88 -10.32
C ASN A 66 -25.84 -8.09 -11.15
N THR A 67 -25.54 -7.15 -12.05
CA THR A 67 -24.30 -7.19 -12.86
C THR A 67 -23.06 -7.17 -11.97
N MET A 68 -23.00 -6.26 -10.98
CA MET A 68 -21.88 -6.21 -10.04
C MET A 68 -21.74 -7.49 -9.23
N THR A 69 -22.85 -8.09 -8.79
CA THR A 69 -22.80 -9.33 -8.00
C THR A 69 -22.25 -10.49 -8.84
N GLN A 70 -22.66 -10.61 -10.09
CA GLN A 70 -22.14 -11.64 -10.98
C GLN A 70 -20.68 -11.40 -11.34
N ALA A 71 -20.32 -10.15 -11.62
CA ALA A 71 -18.94 -9.77 -11.93
C ALA A 71 -18.00 -9.96 -10.73
N GLU A 72 -18.46 -9.76 -9.49
CA GLU A 72 -17.70 -10.06 -8.28
C GLU A 72 -17.30 -11.54 -8.22
N LEU A 73 -18.23 -12.44 -8.48
CA LEU A 73 -17.94 -13.88 -8.50
C LEU A 73 -16.90 -14.25 -9.57
N VAL A 74 -16.94 -13.59 -10.71
CA VAL A 74 -15.96 -13.80 -11.79
C VAL A 74 -14.60 -13.26 -11.35
N LEU A 75 -14.54 -12.05 -10.78
CA LEU A 75 -13.31 -11.43 -10.31
C LEU A 75 -12.62 -12.30 -9.24
N VAL A 76 -13.36 -12.72 -8.23
CA VAL A 76 -12.81 -13.58 -7.14
C VAL A 76 -12.27 -14.91 -7.69
N ARG A 77 -12.92 -15.49 -8.70
CA ARG A 77 -12.41 -16.69 -9.38
C ARG A 77 -11.12 -16.42 -10.17
N ILE A 78 -11.03 -15.29 -10.87
CA ILE A 78 -9.83 -14.87 -11.60
C ILE A 78 -8.67 -14.69 -10.63
N LEU A 79 -8.93 -14.11 -9.45
CA LEU A 79 -7.94 -13.94 -8.37
C LEU A 79 -7.60 -15.28 -7.66
N GLY A 80 -8.22 -16.41 -8.05
CA GLY A 80 -8.01 -17.71 -7.42
C GLY A 80 -8.41 -17.71 -5.93
N PHE A 81 -9.38 -16.87 -5.53
CA PHE A 81 -9.77 -16.60 -4.14
C PHE A 81 -8.64 -16.04 -3.26
N ASN A 82 -7.51 -15.68 -3.83
CA ASN A 82 -6.43 -15.03 -3.11
C ASN A 82 -6.65 -13.51 -3.14
N ILE A 83 -7.28 -13.02 -2.10
CA ILE A 83 -7.60 -11.60 -1.89
C ILE A 83 -6.65 -10.91 -0.92
N ASN A 84 -5.68 -11.65 -0.35
CA ASN A 84 -4.69 -11.10 0.55
C ASN A 84 -3.60 -10.37 -0.26
N VAL A 85 -3.48 -9.07 -0.03
CA VAL A 85 -2.41 -8.25 -0.59
C VAL A 85 -1.32 -8.10 0.46
N GLU A 86 -0.12 -8.61 0.16
CA GLU A 86 1.04 -8.37 1.01
C GLU A 86 1.51 -6.92 0.83
N LEU A 87 1.57 -6.19 1.94
CA LEU A 87 2.05 -4.82 1.96
C LEU A 87 3.46 -4.73 2.58
N PRO A 88 4.27 -3.74 2.18
CA PRO A 88 5.60 -3.52 2.76
C PRO A 88 5.59 -3.33 4.28
N HIS A 89 4.50 -2.82 4.84
CA HIS A 89 4.36 -2.49 6.25
C HIS A 89 4.59 -3.67 7.20
N SER A 90 4.04 -4.85 6.89
CA SER A 90 4.23 -6.05 7.70
C SER A 90 5.69 -6.50 7.71
N TRP A 91 6.38 -6.37 6.58
CA TRP A 91 7.78 -6.68 6.45
C TRP A 91 8.68 -5.64 7.13
N ILE A 92 8.34 -4.34 7.04
CA ILE A 92 9.04 -3.27 7.78
C ILE A 92 9.00 -3.58 9.28
N ALA A 93 7.82 -3.85 9.83
CA ALA A 93 7.70 -4.21 11.24
C ALA A 93 8.54 -5.44 11.60
N SER A 94 8.47 -6.49 10.79
CA SER A 94 9.24 -7.74 11.04
C SER A 94 10.74 -7.53 10.96
N ILE A 95 11.24 -6.76 9.98
CA ILE A 95 12.66 -6.47 9.80
C ILE A 95 13.16 -5.62 10.98
N LEU A 96 12.46 -4.53 11.30
CA LEU A 96 12.83 -3.65 12.41
C LEU A 96 12.83 -4.42 13.73
N TYR A 97 11.81 -5.24 13.98
CA TYR A 97 11.75 -6.10 15.14
C TYR A 97 12.92 -7.10 15.18
N GLY A 98 13.22 -7.76 14.08
CA GLY A 98 14.28 -8.78 14.00
C GLY A 98 15.70 -8.19 14.12
N MET A 99 15.91 -6.94 13.72
CA MET A 99 17.20 -6.27 13.89
C MET A 99 17.55 -6.00 15.37
N ALA A 100 16.54 -6.04 16.26
CA ALA A 100 16.71 -5.93 17.72
C ALA A 100 17.63 -4.78 18.16
N TRP A 101 17.53 -3.64 17.50
CA TRP A 101 18.39 -2.48 17.80
C TRP A 101 18.27 -1.99 19.24
N TRP A 102 17.07 -2.15 19.81
CA TRP A 102 16.80 -1.80 21.20
C TRP A 102 17.53 -2.70 22.21
N GLU A 103 18.09 -3.84 21.77
CA GLU A 103 18.87 -4.75 22.61
C GLU A 103 20.39 -4.53 22.50
N GLN A 104 20.85 -3.41 21.93
CA GLN A 104 22.29 -3.16 21.78
C GLN A 104 22.97 -3.14 23.15
N LYS A 105 23.56 -4.29 23.49
CA LYS A 105 24.38 -4.46 24.67
C LYS A 105 25.65 -3.59 24.54
N GLY A 106 25.71 -2.51 25.31
CA GLY A 106 26.86 -1.63 25.34
C GLY A 106 26.60 -0.15 25.13
N VAL A 107 25.34 0.26 24.92
CA VAL A 107 25.00 1.68 24.91
C VAL A 107 24.95 2.18 26.37
N PRO A 108 25.67 3.26 26.73
CA PRO A 108 25.58 3.86 28.07
C PRO A 108 24.12 4.23 28.39
N PRO A 109 23.70 4.13 29.67
CA PRO A 109 22.32 4.46 30.06
C PRO A 109 21.86 5.86 29.65
N ASP A 110 22.77 6.81 29.58
CA ASP A 110 22.50 8.20 29.19
C ASP A 110 22.19 8.36 27.68
N ASP A 111 22.67 7.44 26.84
CA ASP A 111 22.46 7.49 25.38
C ASP A 111 21.27 6.65 24.91
N THR A 112 20.69 5.83 25.80
CA THR A 112 19.58 4.90 25.47
C THR A 112 18.36 5.66 24.98
N GLU A 113 18.07 6.83 25.53
CA GLU A 113 16.93 7.65 25.17
C GLU A 113 17.08 8.25 23.76
N LEU A 114 18.30 8.65 23.38
CA LEU A 114 18.62 9.15 22.03
C LEU A 114 18.50 8.04 20.96
N VAL A 115 19.01 6.84 21.28
CA VAL A 115 18.92 5.67 20.39
C VAL A 115 17.45 5.27 20.17
N ASP A 116 16.64 5.30 21.23
CA ASP A 116 15.21 4.97 21.17
C ASP A 116 14.44 5.97 20.28
N VAL A 117 14.77 7.26 20.38
CA VAL A 117 14.18 8.30 19.50
C VAL A 117 14.58 8.10 18.05
N GLN A 118 15.85 7.76 17.77
CA GLN A 118 16.31 7.52 16.42
C GLN A 118 15.64 6.30 15.78
N ILE A 119 15.49 5.20 16.52
CA ILE A 119 14.81 3.98 16.07
C ILE A 119 13.33 4.27 15.76
N LYS A 120 12.65 5.01 16.64
CA LYS A 120 11.26 5.44 16.42
C LYS A 120 11.12 6.29 15.17
N ASN A 121 12.07 7.19 14.92
CA ASN A 121 12.07 8.03 13.72
C ASN A 121 12.29 7.18 12.44
N VAL A 122 13.22 6.22 12.45
CA VAL A 122 13.42 5.30 11.33
C VAL A 122 12.18 4.47 11.06
N ALA A 123 11.57 3.90 12.10
CA ALA A 123 10.36 3.10 11.96
C ALA A 123 9.22 3.91 11.36
N ARG A 124 9.03 5.12 11.84
CA ARG A 124 7.98 6.02 11.37
C ARG A 124 8.21 6.50 9.95
N LEU A 125 9.45 6.93 9.63
CA LEU A 125 9.79 7.39 8.29
C LEU A 125 9.66 6.26 7.27
N SER A 126 10.15 5.06 7.57
CA SER A 126 9.98 3.90 6.69
C SER A 126 8.51 3.55 6.45
N TRP A 127 7.67 3.70 7.47
CA TRP A 127 6.22 3.50 7.34
C TRP A 127 5.56 4.54 6.44
N LEU A 128 5.90 5.82 6.58
CA LEU A 128 5.38 6.90 5.72
C LEU A 128 5.81 6.72 4.27
N ILE A 129 7.09 6.38 4.03
CA ILE A 129 7.58 6.05 2.69
C ILE A 129 6.79 4.88 2.10
N ALA A 130 6.51 3.83 2.88
CA ALA A 130 5.74 2.69 2.43
C ALA A 130 4.29 3.06 2.07
N ASN A 131 3.65 3.99 2.79
CA ASN A 131 2.34 4.52 2.42
C ASN A 131 2.38 5.17 1.04
N ASP A 132 3.36 6.05 0.80
CA ASP A 132 3.48 6.75 -0.49
C ASP A 132 3.86 5.78 -1.62
N VAL A 133 4.64 4.72 -1.35
CA VAL A 133 4.91 3.61 -2.29
C VAL A 133 3.61 2.89 -2.71
N VAL A 134 2.72 2.63 -1.75
CA VAL A 134 1.41 2.02 -2.04
C VAL A 134 0.55 2.96 -2.88
N ILE A 135 0.48 4.23 -2.50
CA ILE A 135 -0.29 5.26 -3.23
C ILE A 135 0.24 5.45 -4.66
N ALA A 136 1.55 5.39 -4.85
CA ALA A 136 2.19 5.48 -6.15
C ALA A 136 2.02 4.22 -7.02
N GLY A 137 1.39 3.15 -6.51
CA GLY A 137 1.16 1.90 -7.25
C GLY A 137 2.45 1.13 -7.57
N LEU A 138 3.47 1.21 -6.71
CA LEU A 138 4.76 0.56 -6.95
C LEU A 138 4.82 -0.87 -6.40
N VAL A 139 3.88 -1.26 -5.55
CA VAL A 139 3.92 -2.53 -4.79
C VAL A 139 3.99 -3.76 -5.69
N ASP A 140 3.35 -3.71 -6.86
CA ASP A 140 3.31 -4.85 -7.80
C ASP A 140 4.55 -4.95 -8.70
N ARG A 141 5.46 -3.98 -8.65
CA ARG A 141 6.62 -3.90 -9.55
C ARG A 141 7.80 -4.74 -9.09
N GLU A 142 7.96 -4.91 -7.79
CA GLU A 142 9.09 -5.62 -7.18
C GLU A 142 8.62 -6.42 -5.95
N PRO A 143 9.39 -7.44 -5.50
CA PRO A 143 9.03 -8.21 -4.32
C PRO A 143 8.86 -7.33 -3.08
N VAL A 144 7.79 -7.58 -2.33
CA VAL A 144 7.38 -6.77 -1.18
C VAL A 144 8.49 -6.68 -0.10
N GLN A 145 9.25 -7.76 0.09
CA GLN A 145 10.38 -7.78 1.02
C GLN A 145 11.49 -6.80 0.60
N ALA A 146 11.82 -6.77 -0.70
CA ALA A 146 12.81 -5.83 -1.22
C ALA A 146 12.32 -4.39 -1.13
N MET A 147 11.01 -4.18 -1.33
CA MET A 147 10.37 -2.88 -1.16
C MET A 147 10.45 -2.39 0.28
N ALA A 148 10.10 -3.24 1.24
CA ALA A 148 10.20 -2.94 2.67
C ALA A 148 11.65 -2.62 3.09
N ALA A 149 12.60 -3.41 2.62
CA ALA A 149 14.02 -3.19 2.88
C ALA A 149 14.50 -1.85 2.31
N ALA A 150 14.09 -1.50 1.08
CA ALA A 150 14.45 -0.22 0.48
C ALA A 150 13.86 0.97 1.26
N CYS A 151 12.61 0.88 1.72
CA CYS A 151 12.00 1.90 2.59
C CYS A 151 12.81 2.10 3.88
N ILE A 152 13.26 1.01 4.51
CA ILE A 152 14.10 1.09 5.72
C ILE A 152 15.45 1.72 5.40
N LEU A 153 16.12 1.34 4.30
CA LEU A 153 17.42 1.92 3.93
C LEU A 153 17.33 3.42 3.68
N ILE A 154 16.29 3.87 2.99
CA ILE A 154 16.04 5.31 2.80
C ILE A 154 15.85 5.99 4.16
N ALA A 155 15.02 5.41 5.02
CA ALA A 155 14.75 5.96 6.35
C ALA A 155 16.03 6.03 7.23
N LEU A 156 16.88 5.02 7.18
CA LEU A 156 18.17 4.99 7.86
C LEU A 156 19.08 6.12 7.39
N ARG A 157 19.24 6.26 6.07
CA ARG A 157 20.05 7.30 5.46
C ARG A 157 19.55 8.69 5.84
N GLU A 158 18.26 8.92 5.73
CA GLU A 158 17.66 10.23 6.01
C GLU A 158 17.63 10.59 7.50
N SER A 159 17.65 9.59 8.37
CA SER A 159 17.76 9.78 9.83
C SER A 159 19.21 9.84 10.33
N GLY A 160 20.20 9.66 9.45
CA GLY A 160 21.61 9.63 9.81
C GLY A 160 22.00 8.42 10.67
N VAL A 161 21.19 7.36 10.67
CA VAL A 161 21.43 6.14 11.44
C VAL A 161 22.24 5.15 10.59
N PRO A 162 23.37 4.65 11.10
CA PRO A 162 24.20 3.71 10.33
C PRO A 162 23.47 2.38 10.12
N LEU A 163 23.77 1.72 9.00
CA LEU A 163 23.26 0.38 8.73
C LEU A 163 23.77 -0.61 9.80
N PRO A 164 22.89 -1.39 10.46
CA PRO A 164 23.28 -2.33 11.50
C PRO A 164 23.81 -3.64 10.90
N ALA A 165 24.77 -3.55 10.00
CA ALA A 165 25.43 -4.66 9.34
C ALA A 165 26.80 -4.21 8.80
N LYS A 166 27.69 -5.16 8.54
CA LYS A 166 29.02 -4.86 8.00
C LYS A 166 28.97 -4.29 6.58
N ASN A 167 28.02 -4.73 5.79
CA ASN A 167 27.79 -4.26 4.43
C ASN A 167 26.34 -4.48 3.99
N LEU A 168 25.94 -3.77 2.94
CA LEU A 168 24.59 -3.86 2.38
C LEU A 168 24.25 -5.26 1.85
N ALA A 169 25.23 -6.00 1.34
CA ALA A 169 24.98 -7.32 0.76
C ALA A 169 24.54 -8.32 1.83
N GLU A 170 25.25 -8.35 2.94
CA GLU A 170 24.92 -9.18 4.11
C GLU A 170 23.53 -8.80 4.67
N TRP A 171 23.27 -7.51 4.81
CA TRP A 171 21.99 -7.01 5.31
C TRP A 171 20.81 -7.38 4.40
N ALA A 172 20.98 -7.19 3.09
CA ALA A 172 19.95 -7.46 2.11
C ALA A 172 19.64 -8.97 1.99
N ASP A 173 20.64 -9.83 2.08
CA ASP A 173 20.47 -11.28 2.05
C ASP A 173 19.67 -11.76 3.27
N VAL A 174 19.99 -11.27 4.45
CA VAL A 174 19.31 -11.66 5.71
C VAL A 174 17.89 -11.11 5.77
N TRP A 175 17.70 -9.81 5.52
CA TRP A 175 16.45 -9.12 5.83
C TRP A 175 15.53 -8.96 4.63
N ALA A 176 16.07 -8.65 3.44
CA ALA A 176 15.27 -8.50 2.23
C ALA A 176 15.06 -9.81 1.48
N ARG A 177 15.74 -10.90 1.86
CA ARG A 177 15.81 -12.15 1.09
C ARG A 177 16.05 -11.88 -0.39
N SER A 178 16.92 -10.92 -0.68
CA SER A 178 17.16 -10.38 -2.01
C SER A 178 18.60 -9.89 -2.14
N SER A 179 19.08 -9.76 -3.38
CA SER A 179 20.41 -9.20 -3.63
C SER A 179 20.48 -7.71 -3.33
N ALA A 180 21.63 -7.24 -2.86
CA ALA A 180 21.87 -5.81 -2.65
C ALA A 180 21.61 -4.96 -3.91
N SER A 181 21.94 -5.50 -5.10
CA SER A 181 21.67 -4.82 -6.38
C SER A 181 20.18 -4.64 -6.66
N ARG A 182 19.34 -5.60 -6.27
CA ARG A 182 17.89 -5.47 -6.40
C ARG A 182 17.36 -4.42 -5.42
N VAL A 183 17.78 -4.49 -4.15
CA VAL A 183 17.37 -3.50 -3.15
C VAL A 183 17.79 -2.09 -3.57
N GLY A 184 18.97 -1.91 -4.13
CA GLY A 184 19.42 -0.63 -4.66
C GLY A 184 18.56 -0.11 -5.84
N ARG A 185 18.15 -1.00 -6.75
CA ARG A 185 17.21 -0.60 -7.84
C ARG A 185 15.85 -0.20 -7.31
N VAL A 186 15.33 -0.95 -6.32
CA VAL A 186 14.05 -0.64 -5.67
C VAL A 186 14.14 0.69 -4.92
N GLN A 187 15.25 0.94 -4.25
CA GLN A 187 15.51 2.23 -3.61
C GLN A 187 15.45 3.38 -4.62
N GLN A 188 16.14 3.26 -5.75
CA GLN A 188 16.08 4.26 -6.82
C GLN A 188 14.66 4.42 -7.37
N LEU A 189 13.95 3.32 -7.59
CA LEU A 189 12.54 3.37 -8.03
C LEU A 189 11.65 4.15 -7.07
N ILE A 190 11.85 3.99 -5.77
CA ILE A 190 11.10 4.74 -4.74
C ILE A 190 11.47 6.22 -4.80
N GLU A 191 12.77 6.55 -4.84
CA GLU A 191 13.26 7.93 -4.88
C GLU A 191 12.79 8.68 -6.13
N ASP A 192 12.60 8.00 -7.26
CA ASP A 192 12.09 8.57 -8.50
C ASP A 192 10.59 8.90 -8.48
N HIS A 193 9.81 8.27 -7.58
CA HIS A 193 8.35 8.35 -7.59
C HIS A 193 7.76 8.91 -6.29
N VAL A 194 8.50 8.92 -5.19
CA VAL A 194 8.04 9.32 -3.85
C VAL A 194 8.80 10.56 -3.39
N ASP A 195 8.08 11.57 -2.92
CA ASP A 195 8.67 12.77 -2.30
C ASP A 195 9.14 12.47 -0.87
N ILE A 196 10.40 12.06 -0.76
CA ILE A 196 11.02 11.72 0.54
C ILE A 196 11.06 12.93 1.48
N ASP A 197 11.25 14.14 0.95
CA ASP A 197 11.27 15.35 1.77
C ASP A 197 9.89 15.66 2.38
N LYS A 198 8.82 15.35 1.67
CA LYS A 198 7.45 15.39 2.22
C LYS A 198 7.30 14.40 3.36
N CYS A 199 7.71 13.13 3.18
CA CYS A 199 7.66 12.12 4.23
C CYS A 199 8.44 12.55 5.49
N LYS A 200 9.60 13.20 5.33
CA LYS A 200 10.40 13.74 6.44
C LYS A 200 9.66 14.87 7.18
N ARG A 201 9.04 15.80 6.45
CA ARG A 201 8.22 16.86 7.07
C ARG A 201 7.07 16.28 7.88
N ASP A 202 6.35 15.32 7.31
CA ASP A 202 5.22 14.65 7.96
C ASP A 202 5.67 13.84 9.18
N CYS A 203 6.85 13.24 9.12
CA CYS A 203 7.47 12.58 10.25
C CYS A 203 7.78 13.54 11.41
N SER A 204 8.27 14.72 11.10
CA SER A 204 8.66 15.73 12.10
C SER A 204 7.44 16.40 12.75
N THR A 205 6.39 16.69 11.99
CA THR A 205 5.18 17.40 12.46
C THR A 205 4.31 16.54 13.38
N SER A 206 4.32 15.22 13.21
CA SER A 206 3.54 14.32 14.06
C SER A 206 4.24 13.99 15.40
N ASN A 207 5.29 14.71 15.78
CA ASN A 207 5.86 14.70 17.14
C ASN A 207 4.95 15.39 18.16
N CYS A 208 3.66 15.56 17.89
CA CYS A 208 2.67 15.93 18.88
C CYS A 208 2.47 14.75 19.84
N SER A 209 3.37 14.63 20.79
CA SER A 209 3.27 13.78 21.97
C SER A 209 2.19 14.32 22.89
N LYS A 210 0.93 14.02 22.57
CA LYS A 210 -0.22 14.08 23.49
C LYS A 210 -1.38 13.49 22.67
N ASP A 211 -1.74 12.28 22.96
CA ASP A 211 -3.07 11.68 22.85
C ASP A 211 -3.00 10.18 22.53
N ILE A 212 -2.19 9.46 23.32
CA ILE A 212 -2.54 8.06 23.62
C ILE A 212 -2.49 7.96 25.15
N ALA A 213 -3.45 8.58 25.79
CA ALA A 213 -3.89 8.17 27.10
C ALA A 213 -4.75 6.93 26.88
N TYR A 214 -4.18 5.77 27.08
CA TYR A 214 -4.97 4.58 27.36
C TYR A 214 -5.75 4.84 28.63
N ASP A 215 -7.04 5.13 28.50
CA ASP A 215 -7.99 5.04 29.59
C ASP A 215 -8.06 3.57 30.02
N SER A 216 -7.30 3.25 31.05
CA SER A 216 -7.45 2.04 31.85
C SER A 216 -8.60 2.26 32.82
N GLN A 217 -9.79 1.81 32.47
CA GLN A 217 -10.86 1.44 33.41
C GLN A 217 -11.40 0.08 33.03
#